data_b9f465549192b67e84e8c9728ef3d1e9
#
_entry.id   b9f465549192b67e84e8c9728ef3d1e9
#
_cell.length_a   1.000
_cell.length_b   1.000
_cell.length_c   1.000
_cell.angle_alpha   90.00
_cell.angle_beta   90.00
_cell.angle_gamma   90.00
#
_symmetry.space_group_name_H-M   'P 1'
#
loop_
_entity.id
_entity.type
_entity.pdbx_description
1 polymer ?
#
loop_
_entity_poly.entity_id
_entity_poly.type
_entity_poly.pdbx_seq_one_letter_code
_entity_poly.pdbx_strand_id
1 'polypeptide(L)'
;MSERKFIIPEYGPFAGMRVVCSGSLVAMPFAATMLADFGAEVIQIERPGVGDTLRMLAPFAEVNGKKVSTAWAQNARNKLAMALELNLKFDEVKEIFYGLIKEADIFMENMVWLEKLGIYDEELLKVNPKLVIVLSLIH
;
A
#
# COMPACT_ATOMS: atom_id res chain seq x y z
N MET A 1 -25.58 3.69 4.28
CA MET A 1 -24.10 3.55 4.13
C MET A 1 -23.68 2.38 4.99
N SER A 2 -23.10 1.33 4.44
CA SER A 2 -22.55 0.26 5.27
C SER A 2 -21.37 0.86 6.04
N GLU A 3 -21.35 0.64 7.34
CA GLU A 3 -20.25 1.04 8.21
C GLU A 3 -18.97 0.34 7.74
N ARG A 4 -17.90 1.11 7.48
CA ARG A 4 -16.61 0.53 7.11
C ARG A 4 -16.11 -0.37 8.23
N LYS A 5 -15.70 -1.57 7.91
CA LYS A 5 -15.07 -2.48 8.87
C LYS A 5 -13.54 -2.35 8.74
N PHE A 6 -12.88 -2.01 9.84
CA PHE A 6 -11.44 -1.98 9.95
C PHE A 6 -10.91 -3.28 10.59
N ILE A 7 -9.73 -3.71 10.13
CA ILE A 7 -9.07 -4.91 10.66
C ILE A 7 -8.23 -4.56 11.89
N ILE A 8 -7.69 -3.33 11.91
CA ILE A 8 -6.90 -2.83 13.03
C ILE A 8 -7.78 -2.20 14.10
N PRO A 9 -7.34 -2.22 15.39
CA PRO A 9 -8.01 -1.45 16.44
C PRO A 9 -7.95 0.05 16.18
N GLU A 10 -8.99 0.78 16.58
CA GLU A 10 -9.00 2.23 16.49
C GLU A 10 -8.04 2.85 17.52
N TYR A 11 -7.11 3.65 17.06
CA TYR A 11 -6.22 4.46 17.88
C TYR A 11 -5.65 5.63 17.08
N GLY A 12 -5.21 6.67 17.77
CA GLY A 12 -4.52 7.80 17.18
C GLY A 12 -5.40 8.74 16.33
N PRO A 13 -4.80 9.81 15.82
CA PRO A 13 -5.54 10.86 15.10
C PRO A 13 -6.06 10.45 13.72
N PHE A 14 -5.53 9.36 13.14
CA PHE A 14 -5.97 8.85 11.84
C PHE A 14 -6.85 7.59 11.96
N ALA A 15 -7.40 7.33 13.16
CA ALA A 15 -8.39 6.27 13.32
C ALA A 15 -9.56 6.46 12.34
N GLY A 16 -9.98 5.37 11.69
CA GLY A 16 -11.04 5.40 10.68
C GLY A 16 -10.60 5.82 9.27
N MET A 17 -9.32 6.12 9.07
CA MET A 17 -8.74 6.38 7.74
C MET A 17 -8.17 5.10 7.14
N ARG A 18 -8.44 4.87 5.86
CA ARG A 18 -7.88 3.75 5.09
C ARG A 18 -6.95 4.24 3.99
N VAL A 19 -5.75 3.69 3.96
CA VAL A 19 -4.71 3.99 2.98
C VAL A 19 -4.38 2.75 2.18
N VAL A 20 -4.38 2.85 0.86
CA VAL A 20 -3.86 1.82 -0.04
C VAL A 20 -2.52 2.29 -0.58
N CYS A 21 -1.47 1.51 -0.37
CA CYS A 21 -0.13 1.82 -0.84
C CYS A 21 0.37 0.73 -1.79
N SER A 22 0.67 1.09 -3.02
CA SER A 22 1.29 0.21 -4.02
C SER A 22 2.76 0.55 -4.27
N GLY A 23 3.28 1.55 -3.58
CA GLY A 23 4.68 1.95 -3.68
C GLY A 23 5.66 0.90 -3.16
N SER A 24 6.91 0.98 -3.58
CA SER A 24 7.98 0.06 -3.21
C SER A 24 9.19 0.81 -2.68
N LEU A 25 10.11 0.09 -2.04
CA LEU A 25 11.33 0.59 -1.40
C LEU A 25 11.04 1.49 -0.20
N VAL A 26 11.34 2.80 -0.30
CA VAL A 26 11.39 3.68 0.87
C VAL A 26 10.30 4.74 0.84
N ALA A 27 10.24 5.59 -0.17
CA ALA A 27 9.49 6.84 -0.11
C ALA A 27 8.01 6.66 0.28
N MET A 28 7.22 5.99 -0.53
CA MET A 28 5.81 5.77 -0.23
C MET A 28 5.56 4.75 0.88
N PRO A 29 6.25 3.57 0.91
CA PRO A 29 6.05 2.64 2.01
C PRO A 29 6.36 3.22 3.39
N PHE A 30 7.37 4.09 3.50
CA PHE A 30 7.70 4.75 4.77
C PHE A 30 6.68 5.84 5.15
N ALA A 31 6.27 6.67 4.19
CA ALA A 31 5.21 7.65 4.42
C ALA A 31 3.90 6.96 4.88
N ALA A 32 3.54 5.84 4.24
CA ALA A 32 2.40 5.04 4.63
C ALA A 32 2.56 4.43 6.04
N THR A 33 3.80 4.02 6.43
CA THR A 33 4.09 3.57 7.79
C THR A 33 3.88 4.67 8.83
N MET A 34 4.24 5.92 8.51
CA MET A 34 3.97 7.05 9.42
C MET A 34 2.46 7.25 9.64
N LEU A 35 1.64 7.12 8.59
CA LEU A 35 0.19 7.16 8.74
C LEU A 35 -0.34 5.99 9.58
N ALA A 36 0.22 4.78 9.40
CA ALA A 36 -0.13 3.61 10.19
C ALA A 36 0.25 3.78 11.68
N ASP A 37 1.42 4.37 11.97
CA ASP A 37 1.85 4.64 13.34
C ASP A 37 0.91 5.61 14.07
N PHE A 38 0.20 6.44 13.33
CA PHE A 38 -0.81 7.36 13.86
C PHE A 38 -2.26 6.86 13.72
N GLY A 39 -2.45 5.58 13.38
CA GLY A 39 -3.75 4.91 13.49
C GLY A 39 -4.52 4.72 12.19
N ALA A 40 -3.94 5.06 11.03
CA ALA A 40 -4.56 4.71 9.76
C ALA A 40 -4.46 3.18 9.49
N GLU A 41 -5.51 2.60 8.93
CA GLU A 41 -5.42 1.25 8.36
C GLU A 41 -4.71 1.33 7.01
N VAL A 42 -3.48 0.85 6.94
CA VAL A 42 -2.68 0.86 5.72
C VAL A 42 -2.61 -0.53 5.12
N ILE A 43 -3.04 -0.65 3.87
CA ILE A 43 -2.94 -1.87 3.07
C ILE A 43 -1.80 -1.69 2.07
N GLN A 44 -0.69 -2.37 2.32
CA GLN A 44 0.47 -2.39 1.43
C GLN A 44 0.31 -3.50 0.40
N ILE A 45 0.21 -3.13 -0.88
CA ILE A 45 0.20 -4.10 -1.99
C ILE A 45 1.65 -4.46 -2.33
N GLU A 46 1.95 -5.74 -2.32
CA GLU A 46 3.27 -6.29 -2.63
C GLU A 46 3.18 -7.35 -3.74
N ARG A 47 4.26 -7.52 -4.50
CA ARG A 47 4.31 -8.54 -5.56
C ARG A 47 4.27 -9.95 -4.98
N PRO A 48 3.42 -10.84 -5.49
CA PRO A 48 3.39 -12.24 -5.07
C PRO A 48 4.75 -12.93 -5.18
N GLY A 49 5.13 -13.68 -4.17
CA GLY A 49 6.38 -14.45 -4.12
C GLY A 49 7.68 -13.64 -3.94
N VAL A 50 7.64 -12.34 -4.18
CA VAL A 50 8.81 -11.43 -4.09
C VAL A 50 8.68 -10.47 -2.92
N GLY A 51 7.51 -9.86 -2.75
CA GLY A 51 7.27 -8.81 -1.77
C GLY A 51 7.84 -7.45 -2.20
N ASP A 52 7.99 -6.56 -1.23
CA ASP A 52 8.66 -5.28 -1.42
C ASP A 52 10.16 -5.48 -1.65
N THR A 53 10.75 -4.73 -2.57
CA THR A 53 12.19 -4.78 -2.89
C THR A 53 13.07 -4.49 -1.67
N LEU A 54 12.58 -3.70 -0.71
CA LEU A 54 13.30 -3.40 0.53
C LEU A 54 13.56 -4.66 1.37
N ARG A 55 12.76 -5.73 1.20
CA ARG A 55 12.99 -7.03 1.87
C ARG A 55 14.32 -7.68 1.48
N MET A 56 14.88 -7.30 0.33
CA MET A 56 16.12 -7.84 -0.22
C MET A 56 17.35 -7.00 0.12
N LEU A 57 17.18 -5.86 0.78
CA LEU A 57 18.26 -4.96 1.11
C LEU A 57 18.82 -5.18 2.51
N ALA A 58 20.16 -5.09 2.61
CA ALA A 58 20.90 -5.14 3.88
C ALA A 58 20.59 -3.87 4.73
N PRO A 59 20.85 -3.90 6.03
CA PRO A 59 21.41 -5.00 6.81
C PRO A 59 20.37 -6.09 7.10
N PHE A 60 20.85 -7.31 7.33
CA PHE A 60 20.01 -8.47 7.65
C PHE A 60 20.23 -8.93 9.11
N ALA A 61 19.16 -9.31 9.76
CA ALA A 61 19.17 -10.10 10.98
C ALA A 61 18.72 -11.54 10.68
N GLU A 62 19.19 -12.48 11.47
CA GLU A 62 18.70 -13.85 11.43
C GLU A 62 17.59 -14.04 12.48
N VAL A 63 16.42 -14.44 12.02
CA VAL A 63 15.24 -14.71 12.86
C VAL A 63 14.72 -16.10 12.53
N ASN A 64 14.77 -17.03 13.46
CA ASN A 64 14.32 -18.41 13.29
C ASN A 64 14.93 -19.09 12.04
N GLY A 65 16.22 -18.91 11.80
CA GLY A 65 16.93 -19.47 10.65
C GLY A 65 16.64 -18.80 9.31
N LYS A 66 15.95 -17.67 9.32
CA LYS A 66 15.65 -16.88 8.10
C LYS A 66 16.33 -15.52 8.18
N LYS A 67 16.89 -15.09 7.05
CA LYS A 67 17.41 -13.72 6.90
C LYS A 67 16.25 -12.75 6.70
N VAL A 68 16.17 -11.72 7.53
CA VAL A 68 15.16 -10.66 7.47
C VAL A 68 15.88 -9.32 7.34
N SER A 69 15.51 -8.52 6.33
CA SER A 69 16.00 -7.16 6.20
C SER A 69 15.51 -6.33 7.39
N THR A 70 16.43 -5.76 8.15
CA THR A 70 16.10 -4.89 9.28
C THR A 70 15.54 -3.56 8.82
N ALA A 71 16.00 -3.06 7.66
CA ALA A 71 15.45 -1.87 7.03
C ALA A 71 13.98 -2.07 6.66
N TRP A 72 13.63 -3.22 6.07
CA TRP A 72 12.24 -3.55 5.78
C TRP A 72 11.42 -3.68 7.08
N ALA A 73 11.90 -4.42 8.07
CA ALA A 73 11.18 -4.62 9.32
C ALA A 73 10.86 -3.29 10.03
N GLN A 74 11.80 -2.33 9.97
CA GLN A 74 11.61 -1.00 10.52
C GLN A 74 10.59 -0.17 9.73
N ASN A 75 10.65 -0.23 8.39
CA ASN A 75 9.85 0.63 7.52
C ASN A 75 8.49 0.04 7.14
N ALA A 76 8.21 -1.22 7.46
CA ALA A 76 6.98 -1.90 7.07
C ALA A 76 6.05 -2.23 8.26
N ARG A 77 6.36 -1.74 9.46
CA ARG A 77 5.56 -2.00 10.66
C ARG A 77 4.14 -1.41 10.55
N ASN A 78 3.23 -1.97 11.33
CA ASN A 78 1.84 -1.52 11.51
C ASN A 78 0.98 -1.53 10.22
N LYS A 79 1.44 -2.16 9.14
CA LYS A 79 0.71 -2.27 7.89
C LYS A 79 0.17 -3.67 7.66
N LEU A 80 -0.95 -3.76 6.98
CA LEU A 80 -1.48 -4.99 6.43
C LEU A 80 -0.79 -5.25 5.08
N ALA A 81 -0.25 -6.45 4.87
CA ALA A 81 0.35 -6.83 3.61
C ALA A 81 -0.64 -7.61 2.75
N MET A 82 -0.77 -7.23 1.50
CA MET A 82 -1.59 -7.91 0.49
C MET A 82 -0.74 -8.29 -0.70
N ALA A 83 -0.67 -9.58 -1.01
CA ALA A 83 0.02 -10.05 -2.21
C ALA A 83 -0.91 -9.96 -3.42
N LEU A 84 -0.61 -9.04 -4.34
CA LEU A 84 -1.38 -8.85 -5.57
C LEU A 84 -0.43 -8.44 -6.70
N GLU A 85 -0.44 -9.18 -7.80
CA GLU A 85 0.24 -8.75 -9.04
C GLU A 85 -0.58 -7.63 -9.66
N LEU A 86 -0.19 -6.39 -9.40
CA LEU A 86 -0.96 -5.21 -9.77
C LEU A 86 -0.86 -4.94 -11.27
N ASN A 87 -1.77 -5.55 -12.03
CA ASN A 87 -1.91 -5.36 -13.47
C ASN A 87 -3.40 -5.39 -13.84
N LEU A 88 -3.97 -4.20 -14.08
CA LEU A 88 -5.41 -4.04 -14.35
C LEU A 88 -5.85 -4.48 -15.75
N LYS A 89 -4.96 -5.10 -16.52
CA LYS A 89 -5.33 -5.82 -17.75
C LYS A 89 -6.04 -7.14 -17.46
N PHE A 90 -5.92 -7.65 -16.23
CA PHE A 90 -6.64 -8.82 -15.74
C PHE A 90 -7.88 -8.34 -14.97
N ASP A 91 -9.06 -8.80 -15.40
CA ASP A 91 -10.33 -8.33 -14.84
C ASP A 91 -10.47 -8.61 -13.33
N GLU A 92 -9.98 -9.76 -12.88
CA GLU A 92 -10.02 -10.14 -11.46
C GLU A 92 -9.16 -9.20 -10.60
N VAL A 93 -7.97 -8.83 -11.10
CA VAL A 93 -7.09 -7.87 -10.42
C VAL A 93 -7.71 -6.49 -10.38
N LYS A 94 -8.33 -6.09 -11.49
CA LYS A 94 -9.05 -4.82 -11.61
C LYS A 94 -10.20 -4.73 -10.62
N GLU A 95 -11.01 -5.78 -10.50
CA GLU A 95 -12.12 -5.84 -9.55
C GLU A 95 -11.62 -5.70 -8.09
N ILE A 96 -10.60 -6.48 -7.72
CA ILE A 96 -10.00 -6.42 -6.38
C ILE A 96 -9.45 -5.02 -6.10
N PHE A 97 -8.65 -4.47 -7.02
CA PHE A 97 -8.01 -3.18 -6.83
C PHE A 97 -9.03 -2.04 -6.74
N TYR A 98 -10.04 -2.02 -7.63
CA TYR A 98 -11.09 -1.00 -7.55
C TYR A 98 -11.96 -1.15 -6.31
N GLY A 99 -12.14 -2.36 -5.82
CA GLY A 99 -12.78 -2.61 -4.52
C GLY A 99 -12.02 -1.95 -3.37
N LEU A 100 -10.70 -2.04 -3.36
CA LEU A 100 -9.85 -1.34 -2.38
C LEU A 100 -9.94 0.18 -2.52
N ILE A 101 -9.81 0.69 -3.75
CA ILE A 101 -9.86 2.13 -4.05
C ILE A 101 -11.21 2.75 -3.65
N LYS A 102 -12.29 2.05 -3.88
CA LYS A 102 -13.65 2.51 -3.51
C LYS A 102 -13.78 2.83 -2.03
N GLU A 103 -13.06 2.11 -1.18
CA GLU A 103 -13.11 2.26 0.26
C GLU A 103 -11.89 2.99 0.85
N ALA A 104 -10.92 3.37 0.03
CA ALA A 104 -9.74 4.10 0.47
C ALA A 104 -10.04 5.60 0.63
N ASP A 105 -9.37 6.23 1.57
CA ASP A 105 -9.29 7.68 1.69
C ASP A 105 -8.06 8.22 0.95
N ILE A 106 -6.97 7.44 0.95
CA ILE A 106 -5.71 7.81 0.29
C ILE A 106 -5.20 6.62 -0.53
N PHE A 107 -4.74 6.91 -1.75
CA PHE A 107 -3.92 6.00 -2.56
C PHE A 107 -2.51 6.59 -2.69
N MET A 108 -1.48 5.79 -2.34
CA MET A 108 -0.09 6.21 -2.32
C MET A 108 0.76 5.33 -3.22
N GLU A 109 1.57 5.95 -4.10
CA GLU A 109 2.43 5.20 -4.98
C GLU A 109 3.69 5.97 -5.41
N ASN A 110 4.73 5.25 -5.86
CA ASN A 110 5.97 5.80 -6.42
C ASN A 110 6.47 5.03 -7.65
N MET A 111 5.56 4.40 -8.37
CA MET A 111 5.88 3.67 -9.60
C MET A 111 5.77 4.59 -10.83
N VAL A 112 6.83 4.65 -11.64
CA VAL A 112 6.90 5.52 -12.83
C VAL A 112 5.99 5.06 -13.98
N TRP A 113 5.40 3.85 -13.91
CA TRP A 113 4.71 3.23 -15.05
C TRP A 113 3.31 2.73 -14.71
N LEU A 114 2.57 3.43 -13.87
CA LEU A 114 1.19 3.04 -13.51
C LEU A 114 0.29 2.86 -14.73
N GLU A 115 0.40 3.73 -15.72
CA GLU A 115 -0.38 3.66 -16.95
C GLU A 115 -0.14 2.33 -17.71
N LYS A 116 1.09 1.78 -17.69
CA LYS A 116 1.38 0.48 -18.29
C LYS A 116 0.65 -0.67 -17.59
N LEU A 117 0.30 -0.47 -16.32
CA LEU A 117 -0.48 -1.40 -15.51
C LEU A 117 -1.99 -1.18 -15.66
N GLY A 118 -2.40 -0.17 -16.42
CA GLY A 118 -3.80 0.19 -16.60
C GLY A 118 -4.38 1.04 -15.46
N ILE A 119 -3.52 1.68 -14.67
CA ILE A 119 -3.91 2.55 -13.56
C ILE A 119 -3.81 4.00 -14.03
N TYR A 120 -4.94 4.69 -14.01
CA TYR A 120 -5.08 6.09 -14.40
C TYR A 120 -5.79 6.86 -13.30
N ASP A 121 -5.25 7.99 -12.88
CA ASP A 121 -5.82 8.82 -11.80
C ASP A 121 -7.28 9.18 -12.06
N GLU A 122 -7.61 9.52 -13.30
CA GLU A 122 -8.97 9.87 -13.71
C GLU A 122 -9.96 8.72 -13.50
N GLU A 123 -9.53 7.48 -13.75
CA GLU A 123 -10.36 6.29 -13.52
C GLU A 123 -10.53 6.02 -12.02
N LEU A 124 -9.47 6.20 -11.24
CA LEU A 124 -9.56 6.06 -9.78
C LEU A 124 -10.52 7.09 -9.17
N LEU A 125 -10.48 8.34 -9.64
CA LEU A 125 -11.36 9.41 -9.18
C LEU A 125 -12.82 9.21 -9.64
N LYS A 126 -13.07 8.49 -10.76
CA LYS A 126 -14.43 8.06 -11.13
C LYS A 126 -14.97 7.01 -10.15
N VAL A 127 -14.10 6.08 -9.70
CA VAL A 127 -14.48 5.05 -8.73
C VAL A 127 -14.71 5.65 -7.34
N ASN A 128 -13.83 6.57 -6.94
CA ASN A 128 -13.89 7.24 -5.65
C ASN A 128 -13.56 8.74 -5.79
N PRO A 129 -14.57 9.61 -5.96
CA PRO A 129 -14.35 11.05 -6.13
C PRO A 129 -13.73 11.77 -4.92
N LYS A 130 -13.65 11.10 -3.77
CA LYS A 130 -13.05 11.66 -2.55
C LYS A 130 -11.63 11.19 -2.31
N LEU A 131 -11.11 10.31 -3.18
CA LEU A 131 -9.79 9.74 -3.04
C LEU A 131 -8.71 10.83 -3.13
N VAL A 132 -7.80 10.83 -2.17
CA VAL A 132 -6.56 11.60 -2.26
C VAL A 132 -5.49 10.73 -2.88
N ILE A 133 -4.95 11.14 -4.02
CA ILE A 133 -3.86 10.43 -4.71
C ILE A 133 -2.55 11.12 -4.38
N VAL A 134 -1.60 10.36 -3.84
CA VAL A 134 -0.27 10.84 -3.45
C VAL A 134 0.77 10.12 -4.29
N LEU A 135 1.48 10.88 -5.11
CA LEU A 135 2.52 10.39 -6.00
C LEU A 135 3.89 10.86 -5.50
N SER A 136 4.86 9.96 -5.45
CA SER A 136 6.28 10.34 -5.31
C SER A 136 6.99 10.00 -6.60
N LEU A 137 7.07 10.98 -7.47
CA LEU A 137 7.82 10.88 -8.71
C LEU A 137 9.22 11.43 -8.49
N ILE A 138 10.21 10.59 -8.71
CA ILE A 138 11.60 11.01 -8.83
C ILE A 138 11.83 11.29 -10.33
N HIS A 139 11.91 12.53 -10.69
CA HIS A 139 12.32 12.98 -12.02
C HIS A 139 13.81 13.30 -12.03
#